data_186e9b0eb56f6db1532d3612eb0cf301
#
_entry.id   186e9b0eb56f6db1532d3612eb0cf301
#
_cell.length_a   1.000
_cell.length_b   1.000
_cell.length_c   1.000
_cell.angle_alpha   90.00
_cell.angle_beta   90.00
_cell.angle_gamma   90.00
#
_symmetry.space_group_name_H-M   'P 1'
#
loop_
_entity.id
_entity.type
_entity.pdbx_description
1 polymer ?
#
loop_
_entity_poly.entity_id
_entity_poly.type
_entity_poly.pdbx_seq_one_letter_code
_entity_poly.pdbx_strand_id
1 'polypeptide(L)'
;MNFQWYPGHMTKAKRQMQEDIKLIDLVIELVDARIPLSSRNPDIDELGKNKYRLILMNKADLADRKATEQWSAFFKKKGYYVVSLDARSKNGMKSITDIIMEACKEKMERDRKRGIKNRPVRAMVVGIPNVGKSTFINSYAGKACAKTGNKPGVTKGKQWIRLSKSVELLDTPGILWPKFEDQKVGLRLALIGSIRDEILNTDELAVELIRFLKTQYPGILTERYEVEETQKETELLCGIAENRKCITKGGELDYSKAAALLIDEFRGGKLGKITLEWPQVQAE
;
A
#
# COMPACT_ATOMS: atom_id res chain seq x y z
N MET A 1 -12.18 -3.47 17.60
CA MET A 1 -11.52 -2.16 17.30
C MET A 1 -12.42 -1.27 16.47
N ASN A 2 -12.49 0.05 16.74
CA ASN A 2 -13.21 1.02 15.91
C ASN A 2 -12.18 1.96 15.26
N PHE A 3 -11.99 1.83 13.94
CA PHE A 3 -11.01 2.58 13.18
C PHE A 3 -11.64 3.87 12.64
N GLN A 4 -11.55 4.96 13.39
CA GLN A 4 -11.95 6.29 12.96
C GLN A 4 -10.78 7.25 13.18
N TRP A 5 -9.99 7.47 12.12
CA TRP A 5 -8.87 8.40 12.20
C TRP A 5 -8.74 9.18 10.90
N TYR A 6 -9.03 10.47 10.99
CA TYR A 6 -8.94 11.38 9.85
C TYR A 6 -8.38 12.74 10.30
N PRO A 7 -7.07 12.95 10.22
CA PRO A 7 -6.47 14.24 10.55
C PRO A 7 -6.95 15.37 9.64
N GLY A 8 -7.15 16.58 10.18
CA GLY A 8 -7.65 17.74 9.43
C GLY A 8 -6.80 18.14 8.20
N HIS A 9 -5.50 17.80 8.20
CA HIS A 9 -4.65 18.02 7.02
C HIS A 9 -5.03 17.15 5.81
N MET A 10 -5.75 16.04 5.99
CA MET A 10 -6.21 15.18 4.89
C MET A 10 -7.36 15.81 4.11
N THR A 11 -8.23 16.60 4.76
CA THR A 11 -9.26 17.37 4.06
C THR A 11 -8.64 18.40 3.10
N LYS A 12 -7.58 19.08 3.55
CA LYS A 12 -6.84 20.02 2.70
C LYS A 12 -6.17 19.30 1.52
N ALA A 13 -5.57 18.14 1.76
CA ALA A 13 -4.93 17.35 0.72
C ALA A 13 -5.94 16.82 -0.32
N LYS A 14 -7.15 16.41 0.10
CA LYS A 14 -8.24 15.99 -0.80
C LYS A 14 -8.69 17.17 -1.70
N ARG A 15 -8.90 18.35 -1.15
CA ARG A 15 -9.23 19.57 -1.93
C ARG A 15 -8.13 19.87 -2.96
N GLN A 16 -6.88 19.84 -2.54
CA GLN A 16 -5.75 20.08 -3.43
C GLN A 16 -5.71 19.06 -4.58
N MET A 17 -5.98 17.78 -4.27
CA MET A 17 -6.04 16.73 -5.29
C MET A 17 -7.17 16.98 -6.31
N GLN A 18 -8.34 17.47 -5.88
CA GLN A 18 -9.46 17.84 -6.76
C GLN A 18 -9.10 18.94 -7.75
N GLU A 19 -8.26 19.89 -7.34
CA GLU A 19 -7.75 20.94 -8.22
C GLU A 19 -6.68 20.40 -9.17
N ASP A 20 -5.74 19.64 -8.65
CA ASP A 20 -4.58 19.15 -9.38
C ASP A 20 -4.93 18.10 -10.44
N ILE A 21 -5.96 17.30 -10.20
CA ILE A 21 -6.38 16.25 -11.15
C ILE A 21 -6.82 16.80 -12.51
N LYS A 22 -7.24 18.06 -12.56
CA LYS A 22 -7.60 18.73 -13.81
C LYS A 22 -6.40 18.88 -14.76
N LEU A 23 -5.19 18.95 -14.21
CA LEU A 23 -3.94 19.13 -14.94
C LEU A 23 -3.31 17.81 -15.39
N ILE A 24 -3.87 16.68 -14.95
CA ILE A 24 -3.30 15.35 -15.04
C ILE A 24 -3.89 14.57 -16.22
N ASP A 25 -3.07 13.79 -16.87
CA ASP A 25 -3.43 12.87 -17.95
C ASP A 25 -3.64 11.44 -17.42
N LEU A 26 -2.77 11.01 -16.49
CA LEU A 26 -2.71 9.66 -15.93
C LEU A 26 -2.68 9.70 -14.40
N VAL A 27 -3.49 8.89 -13.75
CA VAL A 27 -3.39 8.62 -12.31
C VAL A 27 -2.63 7.31 -12.11
N ILE A 28 -1.51 7.39 -11.40
CA ILE A 28 -0.73 6.24 -10.92
C ILE A 28 -1.12 6.00 -9.46
N GLU A 29 -1.86 4.93 -9.23
CA GLU A 29 -2.32 4.56 -7.90
C GLU A 29 -1.41 3.47 -7.32
N LEU A 30 -0.65 3.80 -6.27
CA LEU A 30 0.12 2.81 -5.52
C LEU A 30 -0.79 2.15 -4.48
N VAL A 31 -0.83 0.83 -4.53
CA VAL A 31 -1.49 -0.03 -3.55
C VAL A 31 -0.47 -0.97 -2.90
N ASP A 32 -0.73 -1.41 -1.68
CA ASP A 32 0.09 -2.44 -1.03
C ASP A 32 -0.36 -3.82 -1.53
N ALA A 33 0.55 -4.60 -2.11
CA ALA A 33 0.22 -5.90 -2.70
C ALA A 33 -0.30 -6.93 -1.68
N ARG A 34 -0.14 -6.68 -0.37
CA ARG A 34 -0.71 -7.51 0.71
C ARG A 34 -2.19 -7.23 0.96
N ILE A 35 -2.68 -6.03 0.56
CA ILE A 35 -4.07 -5.58 0.71
C ILE A 35 -4.48 -4.71 -0.49
N PRO A 36 -4.51 -5.25 -1.73
CA PRO A 36 -4.63 -4.45 -2.94
C PRO A 36 -5.93 -3.64 -3.04
N LEU A 37 -7.06 -4.19 -2.57
CA LEU A 37 -8.34 -3.49 -2.59
C LEU A 37 -8.48 -2.54 -1.40
N SER A 38 -8.16 -3.02 -0.19
CA SER A 38 -8.26 -2.23 1.03
C SER A 38 -7.28 -1.04 1.07
N SER A 39 -6.21 -1.06 0.28
CA SER A 39 -5.26 0.05 0.15
C SER A 39 -5.62 1.07 -0.93
N ARG A 40 -6.73 0.87 -1.65
CA ARG A 40 -7.27 1.85 -2.60
C ARG A 40 -8.12 2.89 -1.88
N ASN A 41 -7.92 4.15 -2.20
CA ASN A 41 -8.81 5.21 -1.73
C ASN A 41 -10.01 5.32 -2.70
N PRO A 42 -11.26 5.08 -2.25
CA PRO A 42 -12.44 5.10 -3.10
C PRO A 42 -12.68 6.46 -3.78
N ASP A 43 -12.26 7.57 -3.14
CA ASP A 43 -12.36 8.92 -3.73
C ASP A 43 -11.62 9.03 -5.07
N ILE A 44 -10.56 8.23 -5.28
CA ILE A 44 -9.76 8.27 -6.51
C ILE A 44 -10.52 7.73 -7.71
N ASP A 45 -11.46 6.80 -7.51
CA ASP A 45 -12.28 6.26 -8.62
C ASP A 45 -13.20 7.33 -9.17
N GLU A 46 -13.78 8.17 -8.33
CA GLU A 46 -14.62 9.30 -8.75
C GLU A 46 -13.77 10.41 -9.39
N LEU A 47 -12.72 10.85 -8.71
CA LEU A 47 -11.84 11.94 -9.16
C LEU A 47 -11.13 11.61 -10.47
N GLY A 48 -10.71 10.36 -10.63
CA GLY A 48 -9.96 9.89 -11.81
C GLY A 48 -10.81 9.29 -12.93
N LYS A 49 -12.15 9.41 -12.90
CA LYS A 49 -13.08 8.75 -13.83
C LYS A 49 -12.75 8.98 -15.32
N ASN A 50 -12.25 10.17 -15.67
CA ASN A 50 -11.91 10.54 -17.04
C ASN A 50 -10.39 10.59 -17.30
N LYS A 51 -9.61 9.89 -16.48
CA LYS A 51 -8.15 9.83 -16.59
C LYS A 51 -7.71 8.41 -16.92
N TYR A 52 -6.58 8.29 -17.60
CA TYR A 52 -5.94 6.99 -17.70
C TYR A 52 -5.51 6.53 -16.31
N ARG A 53 -5.52 5.20 -16.07
CA ARG A 53 -5.32 4.62 -14.74
C ARG A 53 -4.27 3.52 -14.80
N LEU A 54 -3.25 3.68 -13.96
CA LEU A 54 -2.21 2.66 -13.74
C LEU A 54 -2.20 2.31 -12.25
N ILE A 55 -2.37 1.03 -11.93
CA ILE A 55 -2.24 0.50 -10.57
C ILE A 55 -0.85 -0.11 -10.44
N LEU A 56 -0.10 0.35 -9.45
CA LEU A 56 1.17 -0.23 -9.06
C LEU A 56 0.99 -1.00 -7.74
N MET A 57 0.99 -2.32 -7.81
CA MET A 57 0.96 -3.19 -6.62
C MET A 57 2.37 -3.27 -6.04
N ASN A 58 2.66 -2.38 -5.11
CA ASN A 58 3.96 -2.26 -4.46
C ASN A 58 4.11 -3.26 -3.31
N LYS A 59 5.35 -3.52 -2.89
CA LYS A 59 5.72 -4.52 -1.89
C LYS A 59 5.31 -5.95 -2.29
N ALA A 60 5.32 -6.23 -3.58
CA ALA A 60 4.99 -7.56 -4.11
C ALA A 60 5.96 -8.65 -3.62
N ASP A 61 7.16 -8.26 -3.18
CA ASP A 61 8.13 -9.12 -2.51
C ASP A 61 7.65 -9.65 -1.16
N LEU A 62 6.72 -8.95 -0.49
CA LEU A 62 6.13 -9.30 0.81
C LEU A 62 4.77 -10.00 0.70
N ALA A 63 4.17 -10.02 -0.50
CA ALA A 63 2.83 -10.55 -0.73
C ALA A 63 2.86 -11.99 -1.28
N ASP A 64 1.78 -12.72 -1.04
CA ASP A 64 1.56 -14.02 -1.67
C ASP A 64 1.52 -13.88 -3.19
N ARG A 65 2.28 -14.73 -3.88
CA ARG A 65 2.42 -14.66 -5.34
C ARG A 65 1.10 -14.96 -6.05
N LYS A 66 0.37 -16.00 -5.62
CA LYS A 66 -0.89 -16.40 -6.24
C LYS A 66 -1.95 -15.30 -6.07
N ALA A 67 -2.04 -14.72 -4.86
CA ALA A 67 -2.92 -13.59 -4.60
C ALA A 67 -2.56 -12.39 -5.48
N THR A 68 -1.27 -12.07 -5.62
CA THR A 68 -0.78 -10.97 -6.46
C THR A 68 -1.16 -11.17 -7.94
N GLU A 69 -1.01 -12.39 -8.46
CA GLU A 69 -1.41 -12.73 -9.83
C GLU A 69 -2.93 -12.59 -10.03
N GLN A 70 -3.74 -13.08 -9.08
CA GLN A 70 -5.20 -12.95 -9.13
C GLN A 70 -5.66 -11.49 -9.06
N TRP A 71 -5.08 -10.68 -8.18
CA TRP A 71 -5.38 -9.26 -8.09
C TRP A 71 -4.97 -8.50 -9.36
N SER A 72 -3.83 -8.86 -9.96
CA SER A 72 -3.42 -8.29 -11.25
C SER A 72 -4.46 -8.57 -12.33
N ALA A 73 -4.93 -9.82 -12.44
CA ALA A 73 -5.97 -10.21 -13.39
C ALA A 73 -7.30 -9.46 -13.12
N PHE A 74 -7.71 -9.37 -11.85
CA PHE A 74 -8.92 -8.66 -11.43
C PHE A 74 -8.91 -7.18 -11.85
N PHE A 75 -7.82 -6.46 -11.60
CA PHE A 75 -7.74 -5.06 -11.99
C PHE A 75 -7.62 -4.88 -13.51
N LYS A 76 -6.92 -5.77 -14.22
CA LYS A 76 -6.85 -5.75 -15.67
C LYS A 76 -8.24 -5.97 -16.31
N LYS A 77 -9.04 -6.90 -15.78
CA LYS A 77 -10.44 -7.13 -16.22
C LYS A 77 -11.31 -5.87 -16.05
N LYS A 78 -10.99 -5.00 -15.07
CA LYS A 78 -11.63 -3.70 -14.87
C LYS A 78 -11.09 -2.57 -15.76
N GLY A 79 -10.17 -2.86 -16.67
CA GLY A 79 -9.61 -1.88 -17.61
C GLY A 79 -8.44 -1.06 -17.08
N TYR A 80 -7.83 -1.43 -15.93
CA TYR A 80 -6.64 -0.78 -15.45
C TYR A 80 -5.37 -1.37 -16.06
N TYR A 81 -4.37 -0.53 -16.30
CA TYR A 81 -3.00 -1.01 -16.43
C TYR A 81 -2.48 -1.42 -15.05
N VAL A 82 -1.75 -2.53 -14.96
CA VAL A 82 -1.33 -3.09 -13.66
C VAL A 82 0.11 -3.55 -13.72
N VAL A 83 0.90 -3.15 -12.74
CA VAL A 83 2.29 -3.61 -12.54
C VAL A 83 2.48 -3.99 -11.08
N SER A 84 3.07 -5.17 -10.85
CA SER A 84 3.52 -5.60 -9.52
C SER A 84 5.01 -5.30 -9.38
N LEU A 85 5.42 -4.67 -8.29
CA LEU A 85 6.81 -4.26 -8.09
C LEU A 85 7.22 -4.23 -6.60
N ASP A 86 8.52 -4.18 -6.35
CA ASP A 86 9.12 -3.68 -5.12
C ASP A 86 9.78 -2.33 -5.43
N ALA A 87 9.24 -1.26 -4.88
CA ALA A 87 9.74 0.10 -5.12
C ALA A 87 11.18 0.35 -4.62
N ARG A 88 11.71 -0.52 -3.76
CA ARG A 88 13.11 -0.48 -3.31
C ARG A 88 14.06 -1.07 -4.37
N SER A 89 13.55 -1.99 -5.17
CA SER A 89 14.28 -2.57 -6.30
C SER A 89 14.24 -1.62 -7.49
N LYS A 90 15.37 -1.44 -8.17
CA LYS A 90 15.42 -0.69 -9.43
C LYS A 90 14.95 -1.52 -10.63
N ASN A 91 14.68 -2.80 -10.41
CA ASN A 91 14.24 -3.71 -11.47
C ASN A 91 12.83 -3.33 -11.94
N GLY A 92 12.60 -3.34 -13.24
CA GLY A 92 11.30 -3.05 -13.83
C GLY A 92 10.94 -1.55 -13.94
N MET A 93 11.73 -0.62 -13.40
CA MET A 93 11.41 0.82 -13.48
C MET A 93 11.36 1.35 -14.92
N LYS A 94 12.17 0.80 -15.84
CA LYS A 94 12.14 1.19 -17.26
C LYS A 94 10.81 0.78 -17.92
N SER A 95 10.30 -0.41 -17.64
CA SER A 95 9.04 -0.91 -18.20
C SER A 95 7.83 -0.06 -17.80
N ILE A 96 7.90 0.63 -16.64
CA ILE A 96 6.83 1.53 -16.20
C ILE A 96 6.67 2.72 -17.17
N THR A 97 7.77 3.25 -17.70
CA THR A 97 7.70 4.31 -18.71
C THR A 97 6.98 3.84 -19.96
N ASP A 98 7.27 2.63 -20.45
CA ASP A 98 6.63 2.07 -21.64
C ASP A 98 5.14 1.87 -21.39
N ILE A 99 4.75 1.40 -20.21
CA ILE A 99 3.35 1.24 -19.82
C ILE A 99 2.63 2.60 -19.71
N ILE A 100 3.28 3.63 -19.18
CA ILE A 100 2.73 4.99 -19.13
C ILE A 100 2.48 5.52 -20.56
N MET A 101 3.44 5.31 -21.46
CA MET A 101 3.33 5.74 -22.85
C MET A 101 2.23 4.99 -23.58
N GLU A 102 2.11 3.68 -23.35
CA GLU A 102 1.03 2.86 -23.93
C GLU A 102 -0.34 3.30 -23.40
N ALA A 103 -0.48 3.47 -22.08
CA ALA A 103 -1.72 3.93 -21.44
C ALA A 103 -2.18 5.28 -21.98
N CYS A 104 -1.26 6.18 -22.32
CA CYS A 104 -1.57 7.54 -22.79
C CYS A 104 -1.46 7.69 -24.33
N LYS A 105 -1.31 6.60 -25.08
CA LYS A 105 -1.08 6.62 -26.54
C LYS A 105 -2.14 7.43 -27.30
N GLU A 106 -3.41 7.17 -27.06
CA GLU A 106 -4.52 7.90 -27.71
C GLU A 106 -4.49 9.40 -27.44
N LYS A 107 -4.15 9.80 -26.21
CA LYS A 107 -4.01 11.21 -25.85
C LYS A 107 -2.85 11.84 -26.61
N MET A 108 -1.71 11.18 -26.66
CA MET A 108 -0.54 11.68 -27.37
C MET A 108 -0.80 11.83 -28.86
N GLU A 109 -1.54 10.91 -29.48
CA GLU A 109 -1.96 11.01 -30.89
C GLU A 109 -2.92 12.19 -31.12
N ARG A 110 -3.89 12.40 -30.19
CA ARG A 110 -4.78 13.60 -30.26
C ARG A 110 -4.01 14.90 -30.12
N ASP A 111 -3.05 14.98 -29.22
CA ASP A 111 -2.21 16.16 -29.06
C ASP A 111 -1.39 16.43 -30.33
N ARG A 112 -0.80 15.38 -30.92
CA ARG A 112 -0.05 15.49 -32.19
C ARG A 112 -0.92 16.02 -33.33
N LYS A 113 -2.16 15.50 -33.49
CA LYS A 113 -3.13 15.97 -34.48
C LYS A 113 -3.51 17.45 -34.30
N ARG A 114 -3.46 17.97 -33.06
CA ARG A 114 -3.69 19.39 -32.72
C ARG A 114 -2.45 20.25 -32.84
N GLY A 115 -1.33 19.71 -33.35
CA GLY A 115 -0.08 20.46 -33.48
C GLY A 115 0.72 20.62 -32.18
N ILE A 116 0.28 20.01 -31.08
CA ILE A 116 1.00 20.07 -29.79
C ILE A 116 2.13 19.05 -29.85
N LYS A 117 3.37 19.56 -30.02
CA LYS A 117 4.57 18.73 -30.07
C LYS A 117 5.26 18.72 -28.69
N ASN A 118 5.79 17.54 -28.31
CA ASN A 118 6.67 17.38 -27.14
C ASN A 118 6.03 17.74 -25.77
N ARG A 119 4.71 17.65 -25.61
CA ARG A 119 4.09 17.77 -24.30
C ARG A 119 4.31 16.49 -23.52
N PRO A 120 4.95 16.52 -22.32
CA PRO A 120 5.10 15.33 -21.49
C PRO A 120 3.73 14.85 -20.97
N VAL A 121 3.62 13.54 -20.74
CA VAL A 121 2.51 12.97 -19.98
C VAL A 121 2.63 13.44 -18.54
N ARG A 122 1.57 14.03 -18.03
CA ARG A 122 1.48 14.46 -16.63
C ARG A 122 0.76 13.40 -15.82
N ALA A 123 1.50 12.73 -14.95
CA ALA A 123 0.96 11.71 -14.08
C ALA A 123 0.92 12.19 -12.63
N MET A 124 -0.19 11.88 -11.94
CA MET A 124 -0.33 12.10 -10.50
C MET A 124 -0.11 10.78 -9.78
N VAL A 125 0.79 10.77 -8.79
CA VAL A 125 1.05 9.60 -7.95
C VAL A 125 0.22 9.71 -6.68
N VAL A 126 -0.71 8.79 -6.50
CA VAL A 126 -1.63 8.73 -5.35
C VAL A 126 -1.48 7.42 -4.59
N GLY A 127 -1.94 7.38 -3.36
CA GLY A 127 -1.99 6.18 -2.53
C GLY A 127 -2.03 6.53 -1.04
N ILE A 128 -2.30 5.53 -0.23
CA ILE A 128 -2.38 5.65 1.22
C ILE A 128 -1.01 5.97 1.85
N PRO A 129 -0.97 6.40 3.13
CA PRO A 129 0.28 6.54 3.86
C PRO A 129 1.08 5.21 3.90
N ASN A 130 2.39 5.30 3.89
CA ASN A 130 3.34 4.18 3.99
C ASN A 130 3.24 3.09 2.90
N VAL A 131 2.47 3.33 1.82
CA VAL A 131 2.42 2.41 0.67
C VAL A 131 3.70 2.40 -0.17
N GLY A 132 4.60 3.38 0.05
CA GLY A 132 5.90 3.48 -0.61
C GLY A 132 5.94 4.46 -1.79
N LYS A 133 5.05 5.47 -1.84
CA LYS A 133 5.02 6.49 -2.92
C LYS A 133 6.36 7.18 -3.12
N SER A 134 6.90 7.79 -2.06
CA SER A 134 8.18 8.51 -2.15
C SER A 134 9.34 7.59 -2.51
N THR A 135 9.33 6.33 -2.05
CA THR A 135 10.31 5.32 -2.43
C THR A 135 10.22 5.03 -3.93
N PHE A 136 8.99 4.79 -4.43
CA PHE A 136 8.75 4.59 -5.86
C PHE A 136 9.24 5.77 -6.70
N ILE A 137 8.85 6.99 -6.32
CA ILE A 137 9.23 8.20 -7.05
C ILE A 137 10.75 8.36 -7.11
N ASN A 138 11.46 8.15 -6.00
CA ASN A 138 12.91 8.24 -5.94
C ASN A 138 13.59 7.15 -6.78
N SER A 139 13.11 5.92 -6.71
CA SER A 139 13.63 4.81 -7.50
C SER A 139 13.39 5.01 -8.99
N TYR A 140 12.20 5.50 -9.36
CA TYR A 140 11.83 5.77 -10.74
C TYR A 140 12.58 6.98 -11.31
N ALA A 141 12.78 8.03 -10.53
CA ALA A 141 13.59 9.20 -10.92
C ALA A 141 15.10 8.93 -10.93
N GLY A 142 15.55 7.84 -10.33
CA GLY A 142 16.98 7.51 -10.18
C GLY A 142 17.76 8.43 -9.23
N LYS A 143 17.08 9.29 -8.48
CA LYS A 143 17.65 10.25 -7.53
C LYS A 143 16.68 10.55 -6.39
N ALA A 144 17.21 11.04 -5.26
CA ALA A 144 16.39 11.47 -4.13
C ALA A 144 15.70 12.82 -4.43
N CYS A 145 14.46 12.78 -4.91
CA CYS A 145 13.65 13.97 -5.22
C CYS A 145 12.38 14.08 -4.37
N ALA A 146 11.97 13.00 -3.70
CA ALA A 146 10.87 13.00 -2.76
C ALA A 146 11.34 12.59 -1.36
N LYS A 147 10.76 13.19 -0.30
CA LYS A 147 11.09 12.85 1.09
C LYS A 147 10.53 11.48 1.43
N THR A 148 11.37 10.60 1.96
CA THR A 148 10.99 9.26 2.42
C THR A 148 10.93 9.20 3.95
N GLY A 149 10.06 8.33 4.49
CA GLY A 149 9.98 8.04 5.92
C GLY A 149 8.89 7.00 6.20
N ASN A 150 9.06 6.28 7.31
CA ASN A 150 8.13 5.22 7.71
C ASN A 150 6.92 5.73 8.53
N LYS A 151 6.78 7.07 8.65
CA LYS A 151 5.67 7.68 9.39
C LYS A 151 4.67 8.34 8.42
N PRO A 152 3.35 8.23 8.67
CA PRO A 152 2.34 8.96 7.92
C PRO A 152 2.57 10.48 7.93
N GLY A 153 2.36 11.16 6.79
CA GLY A 153 2.47 12.63 6.69
C GLY A 153 3.87 13.18 6.39
N VAL A 154 4.79 12.35 5.87
CA VAL A 154 6.14 12.78 5.46
C VAL A 154 6.11 13.78 4.30
N THR A 155 5.25 13.55 3.31
CA THR A 155 5.03 14.49 2.20
C THR A 155 4.00 15.53 2.61
N LYS A 156 4.42 16.79 2.75
CA LYS A 156 3.58 17.89 3.26
C LYS A 156 2.88 18.74 2.18
N GLY A 157 3.25 18.59 0.91
CA GLY A 157 2.70 19.37 -0.20
C GLY A 157 2.94 18.71 -1.55
N LYS A 158 2.42 19.31 -2.62
CA LYS A 158 2.63 18.85 -3.99
C LYS A 158 4.00 19.23 -4.52
N GLN A 159 4.60 18.35 -5.29
CA GLN A 159 5.86 18.60 -5.98
C GLN A 159 5.83 18.03 -7.39
N TRP A 160 6.12 18.87 -8.40
CA TRP A 160 6.34 18.41 -9.76
C TRP A 160 7.77 17.86 -9.92
N ILE A 161 7.88 16.66 -10.44
CA ILE A 161 9.15 15.95 -10.64
C ILE A 161 9.23 15.57 -12.11
N ARG A 162 10.15 16.18 -12.84
CA ARG A 162 10.42 15.83 -14.23
C ARG A 162 11.34 14.61 -14.28
N LEU A 163 10.80 13.50 -14.77
CA LEU A 163 11.53 12.24 -14.88
C LEU A 163 12.29 12.13 -16.20
N SER A 164 11.63 12.56 -17.28
CA SER A 164 12.19 12.51 -18.64
C SER A 164 11.61 13.66 -19.48
N LYS A 165 11.99 13.71 -20.76
CA LYS A 165 11.31 14.60 -21.72
C LYS A 165 9.84 14.23 -21.91
N SER A 166 9.45 13.00 -21.63
CA SER A 166 8.13 12.44 -21.93
C SER A 166 7.21 12.30 -20.72
N VAL A 167 7.71 12.36 -19.48
CA VAL A 167 6.92 12.11 -18.26
C VAL A 167 7.27 13.10 -17.16
N GLU A 168 6.24 13.74 -16.62
CA GLU A 168 6.28 14.56 -15.40
C GLU A 168 5.38 13.92 -14.34
N LEU A 169 5.87 13.75 -13.11
CA LEU A 169 5.09 13.26 -11.98
C LEU A 169 4.71 14.38 -11.02
N LEU A 170 3.50 14.33 -10.53
CA LEU A 170 3.05 15.09 -9.38
C LEU A 170 3.00 14.18 -8.16
N ASP A 171 3.90 14.42 -7.19
CA ASP A 171 3.85 13.75 -5.89
C ASP A 171 2.78 14.39 -5.01
N THR A 172 1.95 13.57 -4.39
CA THR A 172 0.89 14.00 -3.49
C THR A 172 1.05 13.38 -2.11
N PRO A 173 0.59 14.05 -1.04
CA PRO A 173 0.52 13.45 0.29
C PRO A 173 -0.27 12.13 0.28
N GLY A 174 0.10 11.19 1.13
CA GLY A 174 -0.69 9.99 1.37
C GLY A 174 -2.00 10.34 2.07
N ILE A 175 -3.12 9.90 1.52
CA ILE A 175 -4.45 10.23 2.02
C ILE A 175 -5.22 8.94 2.31
N LEU A 176 -5.80 8.87 3.52
CA LEU A 176 -6.88 7.96 3.87
C LEU A 176 -8.21 8.71 3.77
N TRP A 177 -9.30 8.00 3.72
CA TRP A 177 -10.66 8.56 3.74
C TRP A 177 -11.25 8.59 5.16
N PRO A 178 -12.24 9.46 5.44
CA PRO A 178 -12.66 9.79 6.81
C PRO A 178 -13.26 8.63 7.59
N LYS A 179 -13.93 7.70 6.92
CA LYS A 179 -14.67 6.61 7.57
C LYS A 179 -14.49 5.33 6.79
N PHE A 180 -14.09 4.28 7.46
CA PHE A 180 -14.10 2.92 6.90
C PHE A 180 -15.48 2.29 7.14
N GLU A 181 -16.23 2.11 6.07
CA GLU A 181 -17.55 1.43 6.13
C GLU A 181 -17.38 -0.02 6.59
N ASP A 182 -16.36 -0.69 6.07
CA ASP A 182 -15.94 -2.02 6.52
C ASP A 182 -14.76 -1.90 7.50
N GLN A 183 -14.98 -2.31 8.75
CA GLN A 183 -13.94 -2.33 9.80
C GLN A 183 -12.78 -3.27 9.46
N LYS A 184 -13.00 -4.28 8.58
CA LYS A 184 -11.92 -5.13 8.08
C LYS A 184 -10.89 -4.35 7.26
N VAL A 185 -11.34 -3.33 6.53
CA VAL A 185 -10.43 -2.42 5.81
C VAL A 185 -9.55 -1.67 6.80
N GLY A 186 -10.13 -1.11 7.87
CA GLY A 186 -9.38 -0.44 8.93
C GLY A 186 -8.34 -1.36 9.58
N LEU A 187 -8.73 -2.60 9.90
CA LEU A 187 -7.84 -3.61 10.47
C LEU A 187 -6.65 -3.91 9.54
N ARG A 188 -6.90 -4.14 8.25
CA ARG A 188 -5.85 -4.41 7.26
C ARG A 188 -4.90 -3.23 7.09
N LEU A 189 -5.42 -2.01 7.06
CA LEU A 189 -4.63 -0.78 7.00
C LEU A 189 -3.76 -0.59 8.24
N ALA A 190 -4.28 -0.94 9.42
CA ALA A 190 -3.53 -0.93 10.68
C ALA A 190 -2.39 -1.97 10.64
N LEU A 191 -2.68 -3.19 10.21
CA LEU A 191 -1.70 -4.28 10.10
C LEU A 191 -0.50 -3.91 9.22
N ILE A 192 -0.72 -3.24 8.08
CA ILE A 192 0.38 -2.84 7.19
C ILE A 192 1.06 -1.50 7.60
N GLY A 193 0.62 -0.86 8.69
CA GLY A 193 1.20 0.38 9.22
C GLY A 193 0.80 1.65 8.46
N SER A 194 -0.37 1.67 7.78
CA SER A 194 -0.91 2.88 7.14
C SER A 194 -1.63 3.79 8.13
N ILE A 195 -2.03 3.27 9.27
CA ILE A 195 -2.56 4.00 10.43
C ILE A 195 -1.43 4.13 11.44
N ARG A 196 -1.39 5.23 12.20
CA ARG A 196 -0.37 5.46 13.23
C ARG A 196 -0.54 4.48 14.38
N ASP A 197 0.56 3.84 14.79
CA ASP A 197 0.54 2.84 15.87
C ASP A 197 0.18 3.46 17.23
N GLU A 198 0.49 4.76 17.46
CA GLU A 198 0.19 5.45 18.72
C GLU A 198 -1.31 5.52 19.07
N ILE A 199 -2.18 5.30 18.09
CA ILE A 199 -3.65 5.31 18.28
C ILE A 199 -4.27 3.91 18.24
N LEU A 200 -3.45 2.87 18.11
CA LEU A 200 -3.88 1.48 17.99
C LEU A 200 -3.63 0.70 19.27
N ASN A 201 -4.50 -0.23 19.58
CA ASN A 201 -4.22 -1.26 20.56
C ASN A 201 -3.42 -2.38 19.84
N THR A 202 -2.10 -2.37 20.04
CA THR A 202 -1.18 -3.31 19.39
C THR A 202 -1.44 -4.75 19.79
N ASP A 203 -1.87 -5.00 21.03
CA ASP A 203 -2.14 -6.34 21.56
C ASP A 203 -3.38 -6.95 20.85
N GLU A 204 -4.47 -6.17 20.74
CA GLU A 204 -5.64 -6.59 19.96
C GLU A 204 -5.31 -6.80 18.48
N LEU A 205 -4.47 -5.94 17.90
CA LEU A 205 -4.04 -6.04 16.51
C LEU A 205 -3.24 -7.32 16.26
N ALA A 206 -2.37 -7.71 17.21
CA ALA A 206 -1.60 -8.94 17.15
C ALA A 206 -2.49 -10.18 17.24
N VAL A 207 -3.50 -10.17 18.13
CA VAL A 207 -4.48 -11.26 18.28
C VAL A 207 -5.28 -11.44 16.97
N GLU A 208 -5.72 -10.36 16.33
CA GLU A 208 -6.41 -10.44 15.02
C GLU A 208 -5.48 -10.97 13.91
N LEU A 209 -4.21 -10.59 13.91
CA LEU A 209 -3.22 -11.15 12.98
C LEU A 209 -3.01 -12.65 13.20
N ILE A 210 -2.85 -13.10 14.45
CA ILE A 210 -2.71 -14.52 14.81
C ILE A 210 -3.93 -15.31 14.30
N ARG A 211 -5.16 -14.81 14.56
CA ARG A 211 -6.41 -15.44 14.11
C ARG A 211 -6.45 -15.58 12.58
N PHE A 212 -6.03 -14.56 11.86
CA PHE A 212 -5.95 -14.61 10.41
C PHE A 212 -4.92 -15.63 9.92
N LEU A 213 -3.72 -15.63 10.50
CA LEU A 213 -2.62 -16.52 10.10
C LEU A 213 -2.97 -17.98 10.34
N LYS A 214 -3.53 -18.34 11.49
CA LYS A 214 -4.01 -19.69 11.79
C LYS A 214 -4.96 -20.23 10.72
N THR A 215 -5.82 -19.36 10.19
CA THR A 215 -6.86 -19.77 9.24
C THR A 215 -6.37 -19.79 7.80
N GLN A 216 -5.59 -18.79 7.38
CA GLN A 216 -5.22 -18.61 5.97
C GLN A 216 -3.82 -19.13 5.64
N TYR A 217 -2.95 -19.23 6.63
CA TYR A 217 -1.55 -19.64 6.50
C TYR A 217 -1.17 -20.63 7.63
N PRO A 218 -1.89 -21.77 7.76
CA PRO A 218 -1.63 -22.70 8.87
C PRO A 218 -0.19 -23.22 8.84
N GLY A 219 0.41 -23.32 10.03
CA GLY A 219 1.80 -23.75 10.23
C GLY A 219 2.83 -22.62 10.24
N ILE A 220 2.48 -21.41 9.80
CA ILE A 220 3.44 -20.29 9.69
C ILE A 220 3.93 -19.78 11.05
N LEU A 221 3.06 -19.80 12.07
CA LEU A 221 3.44 -19.43 13.45
C LEU A 221 4.26 -20.53 14.11
N THR A 222 3.90 -21.79 13.87
CA THR A 222 4.66 -22.95 14.35
C THR A 222 6.08 -22.93 13.79
N GLU A 223 6.24 -22.72 12.49
CA GLU A 223 7.55 -22.68 11.84
C GLU A 223 8.41 -21.52 12.37
N ARG A 224 7.79 -20.36 12.63
CA ARG A 224 8.53 -19.16 13.03
C ARG A 224 8.83 -19.06 14.51
N TYR A 225 7.91 -19.52 15.37
CA TYR A 225 7.95 -19.28 16.82
C TYR A 225 7.90 -20.57 17.66
N GLU A 226 7.85 -21.74 17.02
CA GLU A 226 7.78 -23.03 17.71
C GLU A 226 6.55 -23.14 18.65
N VAL A 227 5.42 -22.53 18.26
CA VAL A 227 4.17 -22.54 19.01
C VAL A 227 3.16 -23.51 18.40
N GLU A 228 2.24 -24.02 19.20
CA GLU A 228 1.21 -24.94 18.77
C GLU A 228 -0.07 -24.20 18.34
N GLU A 229 -0.35 -24.12 17.04
CA GLU A 229 -1.44 -23.32 16.46
C GLU A 229 -2.86 -23.77 16.84
N THR A 230 -3.03 -24.92 17.51
CA THR A 230 -4.31 -25.38 18.06
C THR A 230 -4.78 -24.55 19.25
N GLN A 231 -3.86 -23.88 19.95
CA GLN A 231 -4.13 -23.05 21.11
C GLN A 231 -4.93 -21.79 20.76
N LYS A 232 -5.44 -21.09 21.79
CA LYS A 232 -6.10 -19.78 21.64
C LYS A 232 -5.09 -18.71 21.22
N GLU A 233 -5.56 -17.67 20.56
CA GLU A 233 -4.72 -16.59 20.05
C GLU A 233 -3.89 -15.91 21.14
N THR A 234 -4.47 -15.76 22.35
CA THR A 234 -3.76 -15.19 23.51
C THR A 234 -2.67 -16.11 24.06
N GLU A 235 -2.90 -17.43 24.05
CA GLU A 235 -1.92 -18.42 24.45
C GLU A 235 -0.76 -18.48 23.44
N LEU A 236 -1.07 -18.37 22.16
CA LEU A 236 -0.05 -18.27 21.10
C LEU A 236 0.81 -17.01 21.27
N LEU A 237 0.21 -15.87 21.65
CA LEU A 237 0.97 -14.67 21.94
C LEU A 237 1.89 -14.85 23.15
N CYS A 238 1.47 -15.60 24.18
CA CYS A 238 2.32 -16.00 25.30
C CYS A 238 3.50 -16.85 24.82
N GLY A 239 3.25 -17.89 24.03
CA GLY A 239 4.30 -18.73 23.47
C GLY A 239 5.30 -17.96 22.60
N ILE A 240 4.83 -16.97 21.82
CA ILE A 240 5.70 -16.07 21.07
C ILE A 240 6.57 -15.23 22.02
N ALA A 241 5.98 -14.74 23.14
CA ALA A 241 6.72 -13.98 24.14
C ALA A 241 7.83 -14.82 24.77
N GLU A 242 7.55 -16.09 25.09
CA GLU A 242 8.52 -17.05 25.66
C GLU A 242 9.63 -17.35 24.65
N ASN A 243 9.29 -17.76 23.43
CA ASN A 243 10.25 -18.09 22.37
C ASN A 243 11.19 -16.93 22.06
N ARG A 244 10.65 -15.71 22.00
CA ARG A 244 11.42 -14.49 21.69
C ARG A 244 12.02 -13.79 22.91
N LYS A 245 11.86 -14.38 24.10
CA LYS A 245 12.37 -13.83 25.38
C LYS A 245 11.91 -12.38 25.57
N CYS A 246 10.64 -12.12 25.28
CA CYS A 246 10.03 -10.82 25.55
C CYS A 246 9.72 -10.73 27.04
N ILE A 247 10.61 -10.14 27.81
CA ILE A 247 10.51 -10.01 29.27
C ILE A 247 10.54 -8.55 29.68
N THR A 248 9.81 -8.25 30.76
CA THR A 248 9.83 -6.96 31.46
C THR A 248 11.09 -6.81 32.31
N LYS A 249 11.32 -5.63 32.86
CA LYS A 249 12.43 -5.40 33.83
C LYS A 249 12.30 -6.25 35.10
N GLY A 250 11.07 -6.71 35.42
CA GLY A 250 10.80 -7.58 36.57
C GLY A 250 10.97 -9.08 36.28
N GLY A 251 11.32 -9.49 35.04
CA GLY A 251 11.50 -10.88 34.65
C GLY A 251 10.22 -11.59 34.22
N GLU A 252 9.07 -10.91 34.21
CA GLU A 252 7.80 -11.45 33.73
C GLU A 252 7.69 -11.33 32.19
N LEU A 253 6.82 -12.14 31.58
CA LEU A 253 6.55 -12.07 30.13
C LEU A 253 5.94 -10.72 29.76
N ASP A 254 6.46 -10.11 28.71
CA ASP A 254 6.00 -8.83 28.14
C ASP A 254 5.20 -9.10 26.86
N TYR A 255 3.89 -9.24 27.02
CA TYR A 255 2.96 -9.53 25.91
C TYR A 255 2.88 -8.39 24.90
N SER A 256 2.91 -7.15 25.35
CA SER A 256 2.87 -5.99 24.45
C SER A 256 4.13 -5.89 23.59
N LYS A 257 5.29 -6.27 24.15
CA LYS A 257 6.54 -6.39 23.38
C LYS A 257 6.48 -7.51 22.35
N ALA A 258 5.87 -8.66 22.71
CA ALA A 258 5.66 -9.76 21.78
C ALA A 258 4.68 -9.39 20.67
N ALA A 259 3.60 -8.67 20.98
CA ALA A 259 2.64 -8.15 20.03
C ALA A 259 3.29 -7.19 19.03
N ALA A 260 4.06 -6.21 19.51
CA ALA A 260 4.81 -5.29 18.67
C ALA A 260 5.81 -6.02 17.77
N LEU A 261 6.53 -7.00 18.30
CA LEU A 261 7.48 -7.82 17.55
C LEU A 261 6.77 -8.61 16.43
N LEU A 262 5.65 -9.26 16.72
CA LEU A 262 4.88 -10.02 15.74
C LEU A 262 4.42 -9.11 14.58
N ILE A 263 3.88 -7.94 14.89
CA ILE A 263 3.44 -6.96 13.89
C ILE A 263 4.62 -6.46 13.04
N ASP A 264 5.75 -6.16 13.66
CA ASP A 264 6.96 -5.72 12.95
C ASP A 264 7.53 -6.82 12.04
N GLU A 265 7.54 -8.07 12.51
CA GLU A 265 7.99 -9.21 11.69
C GLU A 265 7.05 -9.48 10.51
N PHE A 266 5.74 -9.33 10.69
CA PHE A 266 4.77 -9.36 9.59
C PHE A 266 5.03 -8.24 8.58
N ARG A 267 5.14 -7.00 9.05
CA ARG A 267 5.39 -5.83 8.20
C ARG A 267 6.70 -5.94 7.43
N GLY A 268 7.73 -6.52 8.05
CA GLY A 268 9.05 -6.74 7.49
C GLY A 268 9.18 -7.98 6.60
N GLY A 269 8.14 -8.82 6.49
CA GLY A 269 8.13 -10.04 5.68
C GLY A 269 8.90 -11.22 6.29
N LYS A 270 9.25 -11.15 7.58
CA LYS A 270 9.96 -12.23 8.27
C LYS A 270 9.10 -13.48 8.54
N LEU A 271 7.77 -13.32 8.48
CA LEU A 271 6.80 -14.42 8.54
C LEU A 271 6.60 -15.10 7.18
N GLY A 272 7.19 -14.58 6.11
CA GLY A 272 6.94 -15.06 4.76
C GLY A 272 6.09 -14.10 3.92
N LYS A 273 5.63 -14.58 2.76
CA LYS A 273 4.82 -13.81 1.82
C LYS A 273 3.34 -13.98 2.14
N ILE A 274 2.73 -12.93 2.68
CA ILE A 274 1.37 -12.98 3.22
C ILE A 274 0.51 -11.90 2.56
N THR A 275 -0.68 -12.29 2.09
CA THR A 275 -1.71 -11.38 1.60
C THR A 275 -2.95 -11.50 2.48
N LEU A 276 -3.50 -10.38 2.93
CA LEU A 276 -4.61 -10.33 3.90
C LEU A 276 -5.99 -10.31 3.23
N GLU A 277 -6.05 -10.24 1.91
CA GLU A 277 -7.30 -10.25 1.15
C GLU A 277 -7.14 -10.87 -0.23
N TRP A 278 -8.18 -11.49 -0.71
CA TRP A 278 -8.25 -12.16 -2.00
C TRP A 278 -9.38 -11.56 -2.84
N PRO A 279 -9.25 -11.47 -4.17
CA PRO A 279 -10.36 -11.02 -4.99
C PRO A 279 -11.51 -12.01 -4.83
N GLN A 280 -12.73 -11.49 -4.60
CA GLN A 280 -13.91 -12.35 -4.65
C GLN A 280 -14.06 -12.83 -6.09
N VAL A 281 -13.93 -14.14 -6.29
CA VAL A 281 -14.31 -14.76 -7.54
C VAL A 281 -15.83 -14.67 -7.58
N GLN A 282 -16.38 -13.73 -8.38
CA GLN A 282 -17.79 -13.79 -8.71
C GLN A 282 -17.95 -15.11 -9.46
N ALA A 283 -18.65 -16.06 -8.85
CA ALA A 283 -19.16 -17.21 -9.56
C ALA A 283 -20.01 -16.67 -10.74
N GLU A 284 -19.59 -16.93 -11.95
CA GLU A 284 -20.33 -16.64 -13.18
C GLU A 284 -21.64 -17.47 -13.22
#